data_9c2e6a2209d053618b7b9ffe749665be
#
_entry.id   9c2e6a2209d053618b7b9ffe749665be
#
_cell.length_a   1.000
_cell.length_b   1.000
_cell.length_c   1.000
_cell.angle_alpha   90.00
_cell.angle_beta   90.00
_cell.angle_gamma   90.00
#
_symmetry.space_group_name_H-M   'P 1'
#
loop_
_entity.id
_entity.type
_entity.pdbx_description
1 polymer ?
#
loop_
_entity_poly.entity_id
_entity_poly.type
_entity_poly.pdbx_seq_one_letter_code
_entity_poly.pdbx_strand_id
1 'polypeptide(L)'
;MEGQSSKLNGGAVHPSWQITLTDPIGAGWWRGSIAFGAELAVLGITQPTGAYGIGLTPKLIYTFTSFGPLKPYVEGGGGPLWTNFDGRIPEQGSDFNFLVWGGTGVTYDLAARWALNAGVRFSHISNAGTDSQNGGVNYVLPFFGVSAKLF
;
A
#
# COMPACT_ATOMS: atom_id res chain seq x y z
N MET A 1 13.75 27.14 9.12
CA MET A 1 14.35 25.89 9.64
C MET A 1 13.95 24.79 8.67
N GLU A 2 14.88 24.32 7.86
CA GLU A 2 14.65 23.15 6.99
C GLU A 2 14.42 21.94 7.91
N GLY A 3 13.23 21.37 7.84
CA GLY A 3 12.91 20.18 8.59
C GLY A 3 13.79 19.03 8.10
N GLN A 4 14.72 18.60 8.91
CA GLN A 4 15.47 17.37 8.69
C GLN A 4 14.46 16.23 8.70
N SER A 5 14.18 15.64 7.54
CA SER A 5 13.34 14.45 7.47
C SER A 5 14.08 13.28 8.12
N SER A 6 13.48 12.67 9.11
CA SER A 6 14.04 11.49 9.78
C SER A 6 14.21 10.35 8.79
N LYS A 7 15.35 9.67 8.80
CA LYS A 7 15.53 8.43 8.04
C LYS A 7 14.85 7.31 8.80
N LEU A 8 13.71 6.87 8.28
CA LEU A 8 12.97 5.77 8.86
C LEU A 8 13.36 4.45 8.19
N ASN A 9 13.65 3.45 9.00
CA ASN A 9 13.82 2.07 8.56
C ASN A 9 12.78 1.19 9.22
N GLY A 10 12.20 0.28 8.45
CA GLY A 10 11.15 -0.59 8.94
C GLY A 10 10.69 -1.57 7.89
N GLY A 11 9.60 -2.23 8.18
CA GLY A 11 8.94 -3.16 7.28
C GLY A 11 7.42 -3.13 7.47
N ALA A 12 6.73 -3.79 6.56
CA ALA A 12 5.27 -3.86 6.62
C ALA A 12 4.77 -5.21 6.13
N VAL A 13 3.60 -5.60 6.66
CA VAL A 13 2.83 -6.75 6.18
C VAL A 13 1.43 -6.27 5.81
N HIS A 14 0.96 -6.69 4.64
CA HIS A 14 -0.29 -6.22 4.06
C HIS A 14 -1.23 -7.37 3.66
N PRO A 15 -1.84 -8.10 4.61
CA PRO A 15 -2.91 -9.04 4.28
C PRO A 15 -4.04 -8.32 3.56
N SER A 16 -4.44 -8.81 2.41
CA SER A 16 -5.43 -8.13 1.60
C SER A 16 -6.42 -9.09 0.97
N TRP A 17 -7.61 -8.57 0.73
CA TRP A 17 -8.68 -9.23 0.01
C TRP A 17 -9.18 -8.32 -1.11
N GLN A 18 -9.58 -8.90 -2.25
CA GLN A 18 -10.10 -8.14 -3.38
C GLN A 18 -11.10 -8.94 -4.20
N ILE A 19 -12.01 -8.22 -4.86
CA ILE A 19 -12.94 -8.75 -5.87
C ILE A 19 -12.73 -8.03 -7.19
N THR A 20 -12.78 -8.78 -8.28
CA THR A 20 -12.79 -8.20 -9.62
C THR A 20 -14.19 -7.68 -9.91
N LEU A 21 -14.29 -6.41 -10.29
CA LEU A 21 -15.56 -5.73 -10.54
C LEU A 21 -15.98 -5.79 -12.00
N THR A 22 -15.03 -5.92 -12.92
CA THR A 22 -15.31 -5.90 -14.36
C THR A 22 -14.68 -7.08 -15.08
N ASP A 23 -15.36 -7.57 -16.10
CA ASP A 23 -14.68 -8.30 -17.16
C ASP A 23 -13.59 -7.40 -17.79
N PRO A 24 -12.60 -7.96 -18.51
CA PRO A 24 -11.59 -7.16 -19.16
C PRO A 24 -12.19 -6.17 -20.16
N ILE A 25 -12.02 -4.87 -19.86
CA ILE A 25 -12.43 -3.73 -20.68
C ILE A 25 -11.28 -3.24 -21.54
N GLY A 26 -11.59 -2.54 -22.64
CA GLY A 26 -10.59 -1.96 -23.51
C GLY A 26 -10.04 -2.95 -24.55
N ALA A 27 -9.00 -2.51 -25.29
CA ALA A 27 -8.39 -3.28 -26.36
C ALA A 27 -6.86 -3.08 -26.40
N GLY A 28 -6.16 -3.97 -27.08
CA GLY A 28 -4.70 -3.90 -27.19
C GLY A 28 -3.99 -4.04 -25.86
N TRP A 29 -2.88 -3.34 -25.71
CA TRP A 29 -2.01 -3.44 -24.54
C TRP A 29 -2.65 -2.94 -23.23
N TRP A 30 -3.62 -2.01 -23.32
CA TRP A 30 -4.29 -1.43 -22.16
C TRP A 30 -5.56 -2.19 -21.73
N ARG A 31 -5.91 -3.30 -22.42
CA ARG A 31 -7.02 -4.15 -22.00
C ARG A 31 -6.80 -4.68 -20.59
N GLY A 32 -7.77 -4.45 -19.70
CA GLY A 32 -7.59 -4.79 -18.29
C GLY A 32 -8.89 -4.85 -17.51
N SER A 33 -8.80 -5.27 -16.26
CA SER A 33 -9.90 -5.40 -15.32
C SER A 33 -9.72 -4.50 -14.12
N ILE A 34 -10.82 -4.00 -13.58
CA ILE A 34 -10.86 -3.23 -12.34
C ILE A 34 -11.24 -4.17 -11.19
N ALA A 35 -10.51 -4.08 -10.10
CA ALA A 35 -10.83 -4.75 -8.84
C ALA A 35 -10.90 -3.72 -7.70
N PHE A 36 -11.75 -4.02 -6.73
CA PHE A 36 -11.81 -3.33 -5.45
C PHE A 36 -11.39 -4.28 -4.35
N GLY A 37 -10.69 -3.76 -3.35
CA GLY A 37 -10.27 -4.55 -2.21
C GLY A 37 -10.10 -3.73 -0.95
N ALA A 38 -9.72 -4.43 0.10
CA ALA A 38 -9.28 -3.85 1.35
C ALA A 38 -8.04 -4.58 1.83
N GLU A 39 -7.15 -3.87 2.50
CA GLU A 39 -5.97 -4.47 3.11
C GLU A 39 -5.78 -3.96 4.52
N LEU A 40 -5.25 -4.84 5.36
CA LEU A 40 -4.78 -4.50 6.69
C LEU A 40 -3.31 -4.08 6.57
N ALA A 41 -3.02 -2.80 6.82
CA ALA A 41 -1.65 -2.30 6.85
C ALA A 41 -1.08 -2.49 8.25
N VAL A 42 -0.03 -3.31 8.39
CA VAL A 42 0.71 -3.49 9.64
C VAL A 42 2.13 -3.03 9.43
N LEU A 43 2.51 -1.93 10.07
CA LEU A 43 3.79 -1.27 9.91
C LEU A 43 4.65 -1.45 11.16
N GLY A 44 5.93 -1.70 10.97
CA GLY A 44 6.93 -1.69 12.05
C GLY A 44 8.10 -0.82 11.66
N ILE A 45 8.42 0.18 12.48
CA ILE A 45 9.57 1.08 12.32
C ILE A 45 10.60 0.70 13.37
N THR A 46 11.84 0.50 12.95
CA THR A 46 12.94 0.11 13.84
C THR A 46 13.92 1.25 14.13
N GLN A 47 13.96 2.25 13.26
CA GLN A 47 14.83 3.43 13.40
C GLN A 47 14.07 4.70 13.00
N PRO A 48 14.31 5.83 13.66
CA PRO A 48 15.25 6.10 14.74
C PRO A 48 14.82 5.52 16.09
N THR A 49 13.55 5.18 16.26
CA THR A 49 13.00 4.57 17.47
C THR A 49 11.94 3.56 17.11
N GLY A 50 11.72 2.55 17.95
CA GLY A 50 10.69 1.54 17.73
C GLY A 50 9.30 2.17 17.71
N ALA A 51 8.59 2.03 16.57
CA ALA A 51 7.23 2.50 16.39
C ALA A 51 6.45 1.51 15.53
N TYR A 52 5.13 1.56 15.62
CA TYR A 52 4.26 0.70 14.84
C TYR A 52 3.01 1.45 14.36
N GLY A 53 2.35 0.87 13.37
CA GLY A 53 1.04 1.32 12.90
C GLY A 53 0.19 0.15 12.44
N ILE A 54 -1.11 0.29 12.62
CA ILE A 54 -2.11 -0.65 12.11
C ILE A 54 -3.27 0.13 11.50
N GLY A 55 -3.68 -0.24 10.30
CA GLY A 55 -4.75 0.46 9.58
C GLY A 55 -5.51 -0.43 8.62
N LEU A 56 -6.66 0.06 8.20
CA LEU A 56 -7.48 -0.58 7.17
C LEU A 56 -7.57 0.36 5.97
N THR A 57 -7.11 -0.12 4.82
CA THR A 57 -7.06 0.68 3.59
C THR A 57 -7.87 0.03 2.47
N PRO A 58 -9.05 0.58 2.13
CA PRO A 58 -9.67 0.28 0.84
C PRO A 58 -8.74 0.65 -0.31
N LYS A 59 -8.82 -0.14 -1.39
CA LYS A 59 -7.97 0.04 -2.57
C LYS A 59 -8.69 -0.26 -3.87
N LEU A 60 -8.22 0.36 -4.95
CA LEU A 60 -8.57 0.06 -6.32
C LEU A 60 -7.35 -0.46 -7.06
N ILE A 61 -7.56 -1.45 -7.93
CA ILE A 61 -6.52 -2.07 -8.73
C ILE A 61 -7.00 -2.12 -10.19
N TYR A 62 -6.13 -1.70 -11.11
CA TYR A 62 -6.31 -1.95 -12.53
C TYR A 62 -5.24 -2.93 -13.00
N THR A 63 -5.66 -4.09 -13.47
CA THR A 63 -4.76 -5.17 -13.92
C THR A 63 -4.83 -5.30 -15.42
N PHE A 64 -3.70 -5.15 -16.11
CA PHE A 64 -3.55 -5.35 -17.54
C PHE A 64 -3.59 -6.85 -17.87
N THR A 65 -4.45 -7.27 -18.79
CA THR A 65 -4.71 -8.69 -19.07
C THR A 65 -4.15 -9.19 -20.41
N SER A 66 -3.47 -8.35 -21.15
CA SER A 66 -2.94 -8.65 -22.50
C SER A 66 -1.58 -9.35 -22.53
N PHE A 67 -0.97 -9.61 -21.37
CA PHE A 67 0.41 -10.10 -21.28
C PHE A 67 0.52 -11.56 -20.82
N GLY A 68 -0.51 -12.35 -21.05
CA GLY A 68 -0.52 -13.78 -20.69
C GLY A 68 -0.46 -14.03 -19.18
N PRO A 69 0.45 -14.90 -18.71
CA PRO A 69 0.55 -15.22 -17.28
C PRO A 69 1.16 -14.07 -16.46
N LEU A 70 1.86 -13.14 -17.10
CA LEU A 70 2.43 -11.97 -16.47
C LEU A 70 1.44 -10.81 -16.58
N LYS A 71 0.91 -10.33 -15.46
CA LYS A 71 -0.13 -9.31 -15.42
C LYS A 71 0.37 -8.07 -14.68
N PRO A 72 0.85 -7.06 -15.42
CA PRO A 72 1.14 -5.77 -14.81
C PRO A 72 -0.13 -5.16 -14.20
N TYR A 73 0.03 -4.36 -13.15
CA TYR A 73 -1.07 -3.62 -12.54
C TYR A 73 -0.63 -2.29 -11.97
N VAL A 74 -1.60 -1.40 -11.82
CA VAL A 74 -1.49 -0.18 -11.02
C VAL A 74 -2.54 -0.23 -9.92
N GLU A 75 -2.20 0.29 -8.76
CA GLU A 75 -3.09 0.28 -7.62
C GLU A 75 -2.97 1.55 -6.80
N GLY A 76 -4.01 1.86 -6.04
CA GLY A 76 -3.99 2.95 -5.09
C GLY A 76 -5.03 2.75 -4.02
N GLY A 77 -4.75 3.27 -2.85
CA GLY A 77 -5.62 3.14 -1.71
C GLY A 77 -5.29 4.10 -0.59
N GLY A 78 -6.08 4.04 0.45
CA GLY A 78 -5.82 4.83 1.64
C GLY A 78 -6.92 4.65 2.67
N GLY A 79 -6.60 4.97 3.91
CA GLY A 79 -7.53 4.84 5.01
C GLY A 79 -6.93 5.23 6.36
N PRO A 80 -7.68 5.05 7.44
CA PRO A 80 -7.23 5.34 8.78
C PRO A 80 -6.08 4.42 9.20
N LEU A 81 -5.15 5.00 9.94
CA LEU A 81 -3.98 4.32 10.48
C LEU A 81 -3.78 4.74 11.94
N TRP A 82 -3.87 3.80 12.87
CA TRP A 82 -3.52 3.98 14.26
C TRP A 82 -2.05 3.62 14.47
N THR A 83 -1.33 4.49 15.16
CA THR A 83 0.11 4.38 15.36
C THR A 83 0.46 4.67 16.82
N ASN A 84 1.72 4.54 17.16
CA ASN A 84 2.31 5.11 18.37
C ASN A 84 3.38 6.15 17.99
N PHE A 85 3.09 7.00 17.04
CA PHE A 85 4.06 7.94 16.46
C PHE A 85 4.26 9.19 17.33
N ASP A 86 3.24 9.59 18.10
CA ASP A 86 3.36 10.75 18.99
C ASP A 86 4.53 10.60 19.96
N GLY A 87 5.37 11.63 20.01
CA GLY A 87 6.61 11.64 20.79
C GLY A 87 7.71 10.67 20.34
N ARG A 88 7.51 9.91 19.23
CA ARG A 88 8.49 8.96 18.68
C ARG A 88 8.97 9.33 17.28
N ILE A 89 8.08 9.80 16.46
CA ILE A 89 8.37 10.24 15.09
C ILE A 89 8.23 11.76 15.04
N PRO A 90 9.33 12.51 14.86
CA PRO A 90 9.31 13.98 14.96
C PRO A 90 8.37 14.68 13.99
N GLU A 91 8.03 14.03 12.88
CA GLU A 91 7.13 14.57 11.87
C GLU A 91 5.64 14.40 12.21
N GLN A 92 5.32 13.69 13.31
CA GLN A 92 3.94 13.33 13.66
C GLN A 92 3.62 13.65 15.12
N GLY A 93 2.60 14.48 15.36
CA GLY A 93 2.10 14.83 16.70
C GLY A 93 0.82 14.10 17.09
N SER A 94 0.46 13.01 16.40
CA SER A 94 -0.76 12.25 16.66
C SER A 94 -0.54 10.77 16.42
N ASP A 95 -1.21 9.96 17.24
CA ASP A 95 -1.29 8.51 17.04
C ASP A 95 -2.41 8.11 16.08
N PHE A 96 -3.36 9.00 15.80
CA PHE A 96 -4.34 8.79 14.74
C PHE A 96 -3.90 9.50 13.46
N ASN A 97 -3.65 8.71 12.43
CA ASN A 97 -3.13 9.16 11.15
C ASN A 97 -3.96 8.58 10.00
N PHE A 98 -3.61 9.00 8.79
CA PHE A 98 -4.10 8.45 7.54
C PHE A 98 -2.92 7.97 6.71
N LEU A 99 -3.08 6.78 6.13
CA LEU A 99 -2.16 6.22 5.14
C LEU A 99 -2.80 6.38 3.77
N VAL A 100 -2.09 7.01 2.83
CA VAL A 100 -2.47 7.08 1.41
C VAL A 100 -1.30 6.56 0.59
N TRP A 101 -1.58 5.75 -0.41
CA TRP A 101 -0.52 5.17 -1.23
C TRP A 101 -0.98 4.91 -2.67
N GLY A 102 -0.01 4.87 -3.57
CA GLY A 102 -0.18 4.44 -4.95
C GLY A 102 1.02 3.61 -5.37
N GLY A 103 0.81 2.70 -6.30
CA GLY A 103 1.89 1.80 -6.70
C GLY A 103 1.63 1.09 -8.01
N THR A 104 2.62 0.33 -8.39
CA THR A 104 2.58 -0.55 -9.55
C THR A 104 3.28 -1.86 -9.25
N GLY A 105 2.91 -2.90 -9.94
CA GLY A 105 3.52 -4.20 -9.76
C GLY A 105 3.17 -5.14 -10.89
N VAL A 106 3.55 -6.39 -10.69
CA VAL A 106 3.27 -7.47 -11.58
C VAL A 106 2.79 -8.68 -10.80
N THR A 107 1.75 -9.32 -11.29
CA THR A 107 1.27 -10.62 -10.84
C THR A 107 1.70 -11.67 -11.85
N TYR A 108 2.28 -12.77 -11.40
CA TYR A 108 2.62 -13.93 -12.21
C TYR A 108 1.79 -15.14 -11.77
N ASP A 109 0.91 -15.63 -12.64
CA ASP A 109 0.09 -16.80 -12.37
C ASP A 109 0.96 -18.07 -12.40
N LEU A 110 1.17 -18.68 -11.21
CA LEU A 110 1.92 -19.94 -11.08
C LEU A 110 1.07 -21.16 -11.41
N ALA A 111 -0.21 -21.12 -11.03
CA ALA A 111 -1.18 -22.19 -11.19
C ALA A 111 -2.59 -21.61 -11.24
N ALA A 112 -3.60 -22.46 -11.42
CA ALA A 112 -5.00 -22.02 -11.49
C ALA A 112 -5.45 -21.16 -10.28
N ARG A 113 -4.88 -21.39 -9.10
CA ARG A 113 -5.28 -20.73 -7.86
C ARG A 113 -4.19 -19.88 -7.21
N TRP A 114 -2.94 -19.98 -7.65
CA TRP A 114 -1.82 -19.32 -6.99
C TRP A 114 -1.09 -18.36 -7.91
N ALA A 115 -0.75 -17.22 -7.38
CA ALA A 115 0.06 -16.24 -8.10
C ALA A 115 1.09 -15.57 -7.16
N LEU A 116 2.21 -15.17 -7.75
CA LEU A 116 3.20 -14.31 -7.10
C LEU A 116 2.94 -12.87 -7.46
N ASN A 117 3.21 -11.98 -6.52
CA ASN A 117 3.10 -10.54 -6.72
C ASN A 117 4.41 -9.87 -6.33
N ALA A 118 4.86 -8.91 -7.12
CA ALA A 118 5.98 -8.07 -6.78
C ALA A 118 5.72 -6.66 -7.30
N GLY A 119 6.18 -5.65 -6.57
CA GLY A 119 5.93 -4.28 -6.98
C GLY A 119 6.57 -3.25 -6.07
N VAL A 120 6.19 -2.01 -6.27
CA VAL A 120 6.64 -0.87 -5.48
C VAL A 120 5.47 0.07 -5.21
N ARG A 121 5.39 0.58 -3.99
CA ARG A 121 4.42 1.59 -3.56
C ARG A 121 5.14 2.84 -3.08
N PHE A 122 4.59 3.98 -3.43
CA PHE A 122 4.87 5.25 -2.76
C PHE A 122 3.75 5.51 -1.76
N SER A 123 4.12 5.80 -0.53
CA SER A 123 3.18 5.92 0.60
C SER A 123 3.42 7.22 1.35
N HIS A 124 2.32 7.80 1.83
CA HIS A 124 2.28 9.00 2.64
C HIS A 124 1.44 8.76 3.89
N ILE A 125 2.01 9.07 5.06
CA ILE A 125 1.30 9.06 6.34
C ILE A 125 1.23 10.48 6.87
N SER A 126 0.04 10.92 7.25
CA SER A 126 -0.17 12.23 7.87
C SER A 126 -1.39 12.22 8.79
N ASN A 127 -1.48 13.14 9.72
CA ASN A 127 -2.64 13.29 10.58
C ASN A 127 -3.76 14.16 9.97
N ALA A 128 -3.66 14.50 8.69
CA ALA A 128 -4.62 15.35 7.97
C ALA A 128 -4.88 16.73 8.62
N GLY A 129 -3.92 17.25 9.40
CA GLY A 129 -4.05 18.53 10.08
C GLY A 129 -4.85 18.49 11.38
N THR A 130 -5.09 17.31 11.95
CA THR A 130 -5.75 17.18 13.27
C THR A 130 -4.85 17.54 14.43
N ASP A 131 -3.54 17.63 14.19
CA ASP A 131 -2.55 18.16 15.12
C ASP A 131 -1.64 19.16 14.42
N SER A 132 -1.06 20.10 15.18
CA SER A 132 -0.17 21.14 14.66
C SER A 132 1.16 20.58 14.12
N GLN A 133 1.61 19.45 14.64
CA GLN A 133 2.80 18.74 14.18
C GLN A 133 2.40 17.70 13.11
N ASN A 134 2.43 18.11 11.85
CA ASN A 134 2.03 17.31 10.71
C ASN A 134 3.01 17.48 9.54
N GLY A 135 4.27 17.14 9.74
CA GLY A 135 5.30 17.14 8.68
C GLY A 135 5.09 16.05 7.63
N GLY A 136 4.30 15.04 7.96
CA GLY A 136 4.06 13.88 7.12
C GLY A 136 5.28 12.95 6.99
N VAL A 137 5.02 11.69 6.73
CA VAL A 137 6.05 10.67 6.48
C VAL A 137 5.84 10.10 5.09
N ASN A 138 6.83 10.26 4.22
CA ASN A 138 6.84 9.68 2.88
C ASN A 138 7.83 8.52 2.83
N TYR A 139 7.42 7.41 2.22
CA TYR A 139 8.31 6.27 2.02
C TYR A 139 7.98 5.51 0.74
N VAL A 140 9.00 4.82 0.25
CA VAL A 140 8.88 3.87 -0.86
C VAL A 140 8.98 2.46 -0.28
N LEU A 141 8.03 1.61 -0.63
CA LEU A 141 7.95 0.23 -0.16
C LEU A 141 8.01 -0.72 -1.36
N PRO A 142 9.16 -1.31 -1.66
CA PRO A 142 9.19 -2.51 -2.50
C PRO A 142 8.53 -3.66 -1.76
N PHE A 143 7.73 -4.44 -2.45
CA PHE A 143 7.02 -5.55 -1.83
C PHE A 143 7.03 -6.80 -2.71
N PHE A 144 6.80 -7.89 -2.05
CA PHE A 144 6.63 -9.21 -2.64
C PHE A 144 5.52 -9.94 -1.88
N GLY A 145 4.73 -10.74 -2.58
CA GLY A 145 3.62 -11.44 -1.96
C GLY A 145 3.13 -12.65 -2.74
N VAL A 146 2.23 -13.38 -2.11
CA VAL A 146 1.53 -14.52 -2.69
C VAL A 146 0.04 -14.26 -2.60
N SER A 147 -0.69 -14.59 -3.66
CA SER A 147 -2.14 -14.53 -3.67
C SER A 147 -2.76 -15.86 -4.05
N ALA A 148 -3.93 -16.14 -3.45
CA ALA A 148 -4.76 -17.29 -3.76
C ALA A 148 -6.11 -16.82 -4.33
N LYS A 149 -6.55 -17.45 -5.43
CA LYS A 149 -7.89 -17.25 -5.98
C LYS A 149 -8.84 -18.20 -5.25
N LEU A 150 -9.89 -17.68 -4.64
CA LEU A 150 -10.82 -18.46 -3.85
C LEU A 150 -11.98 -19.06 -4.69
N PHE A 151 -12.30 -18.43 -5.84
CA PHE A 151 -13.32 -18.86 -6.82
C PHE A 151 -12.95 -18.37 -8.22
#